data_c58c38b03ec1d1923778c2426ef62536
#
_entry.id   c58c38b03ec1d1923778c2426ef62536
#
_cell.length_a   1.000
_cell.length_b   1.000
_cell.length_c   1.000
_cell.angle_alpha   90.00
_cell.angle_beta   90.00
_cell.angle_gamma   90.00
#
_symmetry.space_group_name_H-M   'P 1'
#
loop_
_entity.id
_entity.type
_entity.pdbx_description
1 polymer ?
#
loop_
_entity_poly.entity_id
_entity_poly.type
_entity_poly.pdbx_seq_one_letter_code
_entity_poly.pdbx_strand_id
1 'polypeptide(L)'
;MIRKFDFLIIGSGVAGMSYALKVADAGKGKVALVCQTTLEDANTAKAQGGIAAVTNLLVDNFEKHIEDTMIAGDYISDPSAVEQVVRNAPKGIQDLVKWGVNFDKKEDGAYDLHREGGHSEFRILHHADDTGAEIQRGLMEAVRNHPSIEVLENHFAVEIITQHHLGIRVTRRTPDIECYGAYILNPDTGKVDTYLSRITLMATGGTGAIYAATSNPNIATGDGIAMVYRAKGKVKDMEFVQFHPTVLYNPKETHPAYLITEAMRGYGGILRLPDGEEFMQKYDERGSLAPRDIVARAIDREMKKHGLDHVCLDVTHKDAEQTKHHFPNIYAKCLSIGIDITKEYIPVAPSAHYMCGGIKVDLDGQSSIRRLYAVGECSCTGLHGGNRLASNSLIEAVVYADAAARHSLEVIDQYDFNEQVPEWNDEGTMSNEEKVLIAQDVKEVNQIMSTYVGIVRSDLRLHRAWERLDLLYEETEHLFKRVKPTRDICELRNMINVGYLITRQALERKESRGLHYTIDYPKHALDKKNKS
;
A
#
# COMPACT_ATOMS: atom_id res chain seq x y z
N MET A 1 11.18 25.08 -14.69
CA MET A 1 11.91 25.76 -13.57
C MET A 1 12.73 24.72 -12.80
N ILE A 2 13.98 25.05 -12.42
CA ILE A 2 14.81 24.15 -11.62
C ILE A 2 14.71 24.56 -10.14
N ARG A 3 14.40 23.60 -9.27
CA ARG A 3 14.37 23.74 -7.81
C ARG A 3 15.34 22.76 -7.16
N LYS A 4 15.92 23.10 -6.02
CA LYS A 4 16.91 22.28 -5.32
C LYS A 4 16.51 22.04 -3.87
N PHE A 5 16.53 20.77 -3.48
CA PHE A 5 16.27 20.30 -2.12
C PHE A 5 17.29 19.26 -1.72
N ASP A 6 17.75 19.29 -0.49
CA ASP A 6 18.65 18.26 0.00
C ASP A 6 17.94 16.91 0.09
N PHE A 7 16.69 16.93 0.56
CA PHE A 7 15.81 15.77 0.64
C PHE A 7 14.52 16.03 -0.15
N LEU A 8 14.25 15.21 -1.16
CA LEU A 8 13.01 15.21 -1.93
C LEU A 8 12.19 13.97 -1.56
N ILE A 9 11.03 14.17 -0.97
CA ILE A 9 10.14 13.11 -0.49
C ILE A 9 8.89 13.10 -1.35
N ILE A 10 8.56 11.95 -1.96
CA ILE A 10 7.39 11.78 -2.84
C ILE A 10 6.39 10.87 -2.13
N GLY A 11 5.31 11.47 -1.63
CA GLY A 11 4.23 10.81 -0.88
C GLY A 11 4.12 11.28 0.57
N SER A 12 2.90 11.54 1.02
CA SER A 12 2.51 12.21 2.27
C SER A 12 1.79 11.30 3.29
N GLY A 13 1.89 9.98 3.13
CA GLY A 13 1.44 9.04 4.15
C GLY A 13 2.38 9.00 5.36
N VAL A 14 2.06 8.14 6.34
CA VAL A 14 2.86 7.94 7.56
C VAL A 14 4.35 7.78 7.27
N ALA A 15 4.73 7.04 6.22
CA ALA A 15 6.11 6.80 5.83
C ALA A 15 6.86 8.10 5.45
N GLY A 16 6.28 8.87 4.50
CA GLY A 16 6.90 10.10 4.00
C GLY A 16 7.00 11.19 5.06
N MET A 17 5.93 11.40 5.83
CA MET A 17 5.92 12.40 6.90
C MET A 17 6.87 12.05 8.04
N SER A 18 6.92 10.77 8.46
CA SER A 18 7.86 10.32 9.50
C SER A 18 9.32 10.53 9.08
N TYR A 19 9.66 10.21 7.84
CA TYR A 19 10.99 10.49 7.30
C TYR A 19 11.28 11.98 7.21
N ALA A 20 10.33 12.77 6.69
CA ALA A 20 10.46 14.23 6.56
C ALA A 20 10.80 14.91 7.89
N LEU A 21 10.06 14.56 8.95
CA LEU A 21 10.30 15.08 10.30
C LEU A 21 11.69 14.71 10.83
N LYS A 22 12.12 13.47 10.64
CA LYS A 22 13.43 13.01 11.13
C LYS A 22 14.60 13.71 10.44
N VAL A 23 14.56 13.87 9.11
CA VAL A 23 15.65 14.55 8.38
C VAL A 23 15.63 16.06 8.60
N ALA A 24 14.44 16.65 8.78
CA ALA A 24 14.28 18.06 9.08
C ALA A 24 14.78 18.40 10.50
N ASP A 25 14.43 17.59 11.52
CA ASP A 25 14.94 17.72 12.90
C ASP A 25 16.48 17.66 12.97
N ALA A 26 17.13 16.93 12.06
CA ALA A 26 18.59 16.85 11.98
C ALA A 26 19.25 18.11 11.41
N GLY A 27 18.51 19.00 10.77
CA GLY A 27 18.99 20.31 10.29
C GLY A 27 20.02 20.26 9.16
N LYS A 28 20.12 19.14 8.40
CA LYS A 28 21.12 18.96 7.34
C LYS A 28 20.71 19.48 5.95
N GLY A 29 19.63 20.23 5.86
CA GLY A 29 19.25 20.86 4.59
C GLY A 29 17.76 21.11 4.40
N LYS A 30 17.39 21.47 3.18
CA LYS A 30 16.01 21.78 2.80
C LYS A 30 15.26 20.50 2.44
N VAL A 31 14.05 20.36 2.96
CA VAL A 31 13.17 19.20 2.75
C VAL A 31 11.97 19.61 1.92
N ALA A 32 11.69 18.89 0.83
CA ALA A 32 10.44 18.99 0.10
C ALA A 32 9.60 17.74 0.32
N LEU A 33 8.34 17.92 0.67
CA LEU A 33 7.33 16.86 0.75
C LEU A 33 6.31 17.07 -0.36
N VAL A 34 6.32 16.21 -1.36
CA VAL A 34 5.47 16.29 -2.56
C VAL A 34 4.26 15.38 -2.39
N CYS A 35 3.06 15.94 -2.53
CA CYS A 35 1.79 15.24 -2.46
C CYS A 35 1.04 15.43 -3.78
N GLN A 36 0.57 14.35 -4.36
CA GLN A 36 -0.21 14.42 -5.61
C GLN A 36 -1.62 15.01 -5.44
N THR A 37 -2.12 15.03 -4.20
CA THR A 37 -3.34 15.70 -3.75
C THR A 37 -3.00 16.54 -2.52
N THR A 38 -3.83 16.52 -1.49
CA THR A 38 -3.58 17.20 -0.21
C THR A 38 -2.88 16.24 0.79
N LEU A 39 -2.35 16.80 1.87
CA LEU A 39 -1.76 15.99 2.95
C LEU A 39 -2.77 15.03 3.60
N GLU A 40 -4.04 15.40 3.62
CA GLU A 40 -5.13 14.62 4.21
C GLU A 40 -5.45 13.34 3.42
N ASP A 41 -5.25 13.36 2.10
CA ASP A 41 -5.65 12.27 1.21
C ASP A 41 -4.54 11.22 1.08
N ALA A 42 -4.41 10.42 2.11
CA ALA A 42 -3.46 9.31 2.15
C ALA A 42 -4.15 8.00 2.60
N ASN A 43 -3.60 6.86 2.18
CA ASN A 43 -4.11 5.56 2.62
C ASN A 43 -3.99 5.39 4.15
N THR A 44 -3.00 6.04 4.77
CA THR A 44 -2.86 6.11 6.23
C THR A 44 -4.15 6.57 6.90
N ALA A 45 -4.76 7.67 6.43
CA ALA A 45 -6.00 8.21 6.98
C ALA A 45 -7.21 7.26 6.85
N LYS A 46 -7.13 6.21 6.03
CA LYS A 46 -8.21 5.21 5.84
C LYS A 46 -8.00 3.94 6.66
N ALA A 47 -6.91 3.83 7.41
CA ALA A 47 -6.60 2.66 8.21
C ALA A 47 -7.45 2.64 9.49
N GLN A 48 -8.46 1.77 9.51
CA GLN A 48 -9.39 1.60 10.65
C GLN A 48 -8.78 0.76 11.78
N GLY A 49 -7.87 -0.17 11.45
CA GLY A 49 -7.18 -1.02 12.42
C GLY A 49 -6.21 -0.23 13.30
N GLY A 50 -5.23 -0.92 13.84
CA GLY A 50 -4.24 -0.30 14.71
C GLY A 50 -2.81 -0.39 14.15
N ILE A 51 -1.87 -0.19 15.05
CA ILE A 51 -0.44 -0.33 14.81
C ILE A 51 0.15 -1.34 15.81
N ALA A 52 0.85 -2.36 15.29
CA ALA A 52 1.37 -3.46 16.10
C ALA A 52 2.71 -3.09 16.77
N ALA A 53 2.79 -3.20 18.08
CA ALA A 53 4.07 -3.06 18.81
C ALA A 53 4.02 -3.79 20.15
N VAL A 54 5.12 -4.44 20.53
CA VAL A 54 5.30 -5.05 21.85
C VAL A 54 5.62 -3.93 22.84
N THR A 55 4.60 -3.46 23.57
CA THR A 55 4.74 -2.38 24.54
C THR A 55 4.71 -2.87 26.00
N ASN A 56 4.30 -4.11 26.25
CA ASN A 56 4.23 -4.71 27.58
C ASN A 56 4.92 -6.08 27.61
N LEU A 57 6.16 -6.10 28.06
CA LEU A 57 6.99 -7.31 28.14
C LEU A 57 6.58 -8.29 29.25
N LEU A 58 5.58 -7.97 30.09
CA LEU A 58 5.07 -8.89 31.09
C LEU A 58 4.12 -9.94 30.50
N VAL A 59 3.43 -9.59 29.40
CA VAL A 59 2.42 -10.45 28.76
C VAL A 59 2.75 -10.82 27.34
N ASP A 60 3.63 -10.05 26.67
CA ASP A 60 4.04 -10.24 25.29
C ASP A 60 5.57 -10.20 25.15
N ASN A 61 6.11 -10.68 24.04
CA ASN A 61 7.54 -10.58 23.72
C ASN A 61 7.77 -10.47 22.21
N PHE A 62 8.99 -10.05 21.84
CA PHE A 62 9.36 -9.86 20.44
C PHE A 62 9.31 -11.16 19.63
N GLU A 63 9.72 -12.27 20.24
CA GLU A 63 9.78 -13.59 19.59
C GLU A 63 8.40 -14.05 19.14
N LYS A 64 7.36 -13.84 19.95
CA LYS A 64 5.97 -14.13 19.56
C LYS A 64 5.52 -13.28 18.37
N HIS A 65 5.83 -11.97 18.37
CA HIS A 65 5.46 -11.09 17.26
C HIS A 65 6.25 -11.44 15.97
N ILE A 66 7.53 -11.82 16.10
CA ILE A 66 8.35 -12.32 14.98
C ILE A 66 7.71 -13.58 14.40
N GLU A 67 7.37 -14.56 15.24
CA GLU A 67 6.77 -15.81 14.77
C GLU A 67 5.40 -15.60 14.14
N ASP A 68 4.51 -14.79 14.74
CA ASP A 68 3.22 -14.43 14.15
C ASP A 68 3.40 -13.82 12.74
N THR A 69 4.41 -12.95 12.58
CA THR A 69 4.73 -12.31 11.29
C THR A 69 5.25 -13.32 10.27
N MET A 70 6.15 -14.24 10.68
CA MET A 70 6.70 -15.29 9.82
C MET A 70 5.62 -16.27 9.37
N ILE A 71 4.72 -16.67 10.27
CA ILE A 71 3.56 -17.53 9.95
C ILE A 71 2.65 -16.83 8.93
N ALA A 72 2.28 -15.58 9.19
CA ALA A 72 1.41 -14.83 8.29
C ALA A 72 2.05 -14.67 6.90
N GLY A 73 3.35 -14.41 6.83
CA GLY A 73 4.14 -14.28 5.61
C GLY A 73 4.42 -15.59 4.89
N ASP A 74 3.86 -16.71 5.36
CA ASP A 74 4.07 -18.07 4.81
C ASP A 74 5.56 -18.47 4.79
N TYR A 75 6.33 -18.01 5.81
CA TYR A 75 7.77 -18.21 5.94
C TYR A 75 8.59 -17.79 4.69
N ILE A 76 8.06 -16.86 3.88
CA ILE A 76 8.80 -16.20 2.79
C ILE A 76 9.40 -14.87 3.27
N SER A 77 8.92 -14.34 4.39
CA SER A 77 9.43 -13.10 4.98
C SER A 77 10.94 -13.17 5.22
N ASP A 78 11.63 -12.05 5.07
CA ASP A 78 13.04 -11.92 5.42
C ASP A 78 13.17 -11.82 6.95
N PRO A 79 13.79 -12.81 7.63
CA PRO A 79 13.91 -12.80 9.09
C PRO A 79 14.58 -11.53 9.63
N SER A 80 15.55 -10.97 8.91
CA SER A 80 16.27 -9.75 9.34
C SER A 80 15.34 -8.53 9.29
N ALA A 81 14.51 -8.42 8.25
CA ALA A 81 13.51 -7.36 8.14
C ALA A 81 12.43 -7.47 9.21
N VAL A 82 11.97 -8.71 9.48
CA VAL A 82 10.99 -8.98 10.54
C VAL A 82 11.56 -8.59 11.91
N GLU A 83 12.77 -9.04 12.23
CA GLU A 83 13.44 -8.71 13.49
C GLU A 83 13.64 -7.20 13.65
N GLN A 84 14.10 -6.52 12.59
CA GLN A 84 14.28 -5.07 12.60
C GLN A 84 12.99 -4.34 12.92
N VAL A 85 11.89 -4.66 12.24
CA VAL A 85 10.61 -3.96 12.46
C VAL A 85 10.08 -4.24 13.85
N VAL A 86 10.03 -5.49 14.25
CA VAL A 86 9.43 -5.89 15.54
C VAL A 86 10.20 -5.31 16.73
N ARG A 87 11.54 -5.36 16.73
CA ARG A 87 12.35 -4.85 17.84
C ARG A 87 12.40 -3.33 17.91
N ASN A 88 12.26 -2.62 16.78
CA ASN A 88 12.24 -1.15 16.77
C ASN A 88 10.83 -0.56 16.84
N ALA A 89 9.77 -1.38 16.81
CA ALA A 89 8.39 -0.93 16.91
C ALA A 89 8.12 -0.04 18.13
N PRO A 90 8.56 -0.37 19.37
CA PRO A 90 8.31 0.49 20.53
C PRO A 90 8.89 1.91 20.39
N LYS A 91 10.06 2.04 19.76
CA LYS A 91 10.66 3.36 19.45
C LYS A 91 9.80 4.11 18.43
N GLY A 92 9.31 3.41 17.40
CA GLY A 92 8.41 3.99 16.40
C GLY A 92 7.13 4.56 17.03
N ILE A 93 6.53 3.85 17.99
CA ILE A 93 5.38 4.36 18.75
C ILE A 93 5.74 5.61 19.54
N GLN A 94 6.91 5.64 20.21
CA GLN A 94 7.37 6.82 20.95
C GLN A 94 7.55 8.03 20.02
N ASP A 95 8.10 7.84 18.82
CA ASP A 95 8.24 8.90 17.81
C ASP A 95 6.87 9.45 17.40
N LEU A 96 5.89 8.60 17.11
CA LEU A 96 4.53 9.03 16.79
C LEU A 96 3.88 9.84 17.92
N VAL A 97 4.01 9.39 19.16
CA VAL A 97 3.51 10.12 20.34
C VAL A 97 4.22 11.47 20.49
N LYS A 98 5.54 11.54 20.27
CA LYS A 98 6.30 12.80 20.25
C LYS A 98 5.77 13.78 19.20
N TRP A 99 5.29 13.29 18.06
CA TRP A 99 4.69 14.11 16.99
C TRP A 99 3.19 14.37 17.17
N GLY A 100 2.64 14.09 18.37
CA GLY A 100 1.29 14.47 18.75
C GLY A 100 0.20 13.46 18.41
N VAL A 101 0.57 12.20 18.12
CA VAL A 101 -0.40 11.10 17.95
C VAL A 101 -0.87 10.60 19.31
N ASN A 102 -2.18 10.46 19.48
CA ASN A 102 -2.82 10.00 20.72
C ASN A 102 -3.35 8.58 20.52
N PHE A 103 -2.83 7.64 21.28
CA PHE A 103 -3.38 6.29 21.38
C PHE A 103 -4.25 6.15 22.63
N ASP A 104 -5.28 5.32 22.55
CA ASP A 104 -6.20 5.08 23.65
C ASP A 104 -5.49 4.45 24.85
N LYS A 105 -5.90 4.87 26.06
CA LYS A 105 -5.33 4.45 27.33
C LYS A 105 -6.41 4.02 28.29
N LYS A 106 -6.07 3.05 29.12
CA LYS A 106 -6.88 2.64 30.26
C LYS A 106 -6.84 3.68 31.39
N GLU A 107 -7.69 3.52 32.40
CA GLU A 107 -7.74 4.40 33.57
C GLU A 107 -6.41 4.48 34.34
N ASP A 108 -5.60 3.41 34.29
CA ASP A 108 -4.27 3.34 34.90
C ASP A 108 -3.17 4.01 34.10
N GLY A 109 -3.49 4.55 32.91
CA GLY A 109 -2.57 5.22 32.01
C GLY A 109 -1.80 4.28 31.05
N ALA A 110 -1.95 2.97 31.18
CA ALA A 110 -1.42 2.00 30.22
C ALA A 110 -2.18 2.08 28.89
N TYR A 111 -1.50 1.72 27.78
CA TYR A 111 -2.19 1.62 26.48
C TYR A 111 -3.31 0.60 26.54
N ASP A 112 -4.45 0.95 25.96
CA ASP A 112 -5.50 -0.01 25.67
C ASP A 112 -5.11 -0.77 24.39
N LEU A 113 -4.94 -2.08 24.51
CA LEU A 113 -4.39 -2.90 23.42
C LEU A 113 -5.45 -3.88 22.92
N HIS A 114 -5.57 -3.95 21.61
CA HIS A 114 -6.40 -4.94 20.93
C HIS A 114 -5.58 -6.12 20.40
N ARG A 115 -6.28 -7.18 20.01
CA ARG A 115 -5.73 -8.33 19.30
C ARG A 115 -6.48 -8.50 17.98
N GLU A 116 -5.75 -8.60 16.87
CA GLU A 116 -6.30 -8.87 15.56
C GLU A 116 -5.95 -10.29 15.10
N GLY A 117 -6.60 -10.75 14.02
CA GLY A 117 -6.37 -12.07 13.45
C GLY A 117 -4.91 -12.30 13.06
N GLY A 118 -4.38 -13.48 13.42
CA GLY A 118 -2.99 -13.84 13.23
C GLY A 118 -2.03 -13.43 14.34
N HIS A 119 -2.44 -12.54 15.26
CA HIS A 119 -1.65 -12.20 16.45
C HIS A 119 -1.93 -13.16 17.60
N SER A 120 -0.88 -13.64 18.24
CA SER A 120 -0.96 -14.51 19.43
C SER A 120 -1.29 -13.72 20.71
N GLU A 121 -0.94 -12.41 20.76
CA GLU A 121 -1.08 -11.55 21.93
C GLU A 121 -1.76 -10.21 21.62
N PHE A 122 -2.17 -9.50 22.69
CA PHE A 122 -2.71 -8.14 22.63
C PHE A 122 -1.57 -7.14 22.49
N ARG A 123 -1.34 -6.63 21.27
CA ARG A 123 -0.24 -5.69 20.96
C ARG A 123 -0.62 -4.57 20.02
N ILE A 124 -1.89 -4.45 19.65
CA ILE A 124 -2.34 -3.47 18.68
C ILE A 124 -2.77 -2.21 19.42
N LEU A 125 -1.99 -1.12 19.26
CA LEU A 125 -2.37 0.20 19.69
C LEU A 125 -3.39 0.78 18.73
N HIS A 126 -4.37 1.51 19.25
CA HIS A 126 -5.46 2.07 18.45
C HIS A 126 -5.92 3.42 19.00
N HIS A 127 -6.74 4.11 18.19
CA HIS A 127 -7.51 5.28 18.58
C HIS A 127 -8.94 5.06 18.06
N ALA A 128 -9.85 4.66 18.94
CA ALA A 128 -11.19 4.18 18.61
C ALA A 128 -11.17 3.19 17.42
N ASP A 129 -11.96 3.43 16.37
CA ASP A 129 -11.99 2.69 15.10
C ASP A 129 -11.40 3.51 13.93
N ASP A 130 -10.51 4.50 14.22
CA ASP A 130 -9.96 5.45 13.25
C ASP A 130 -8.47 5.80 13.52
N THR A 131 -7.69 4.79 13.87
CA THR A 131 -6.27 4.94 14.25
C THR A 131 -5.45 5.65 13.18
N GLY A 132 -5.69 5.33 11.92
CA GLY A 132 -4.94 5.92 10.82
C GLY A 132 -5.20 7.41 10.66
N ALA A 133 -6.44 7.88 10.86
CA ALA A 133 -6.77 9.31 10.80
C ALA A 133 -6.07 10.08 11.92
N GLU A 134 -6.00 9.52 13.14
CA GLU A 134 -5.28 10.15 14.24
C GLU A 134 -3.76 10.23 13.98
N ILE A 135 -3.16 9.15 13.43
CA ILE A 135 -1.74 9.17 13.03
C ILE A 135 -1.52 10.25 11.96
N GLN A 136 -2.38 10.29 10.94
CA GLN A 136 -2.30 11.29 9.86
C GLN A 136 -2.41 12.70 10.42
N ARG A 137 -3.38 12.96 11.31
CA ARG A 137 -3.59 14.27 11.97
C ARG A 137 -2.35 14.75 12.72
N GLY A 138 -1.81 13.89 13.60
CA GLY A 138 -0.63 14.26 14.41
C GLY A 138 0.58 14.57 13.55
N LEU A 139 0.88 13.73 12.56
CA LEU A 139 2.01 13.93 11.64
C LEU A 139 1.84 15.17 10.76
N MET A 140 0.64 15.42 10.25
CA MET A 140 0.34 16.62 9.44
C MET A 140 0.56 17.90 10.23
N GLU A 141 0.10 17.95 11.48
CA GLU A 141 0.30 19.10 12.35
C GLU A 141 1.80 19.34 12.59
N ALA A 142 2.56 18.27 12.90
CA ALA A 142 4.00 18.37 13.08
C ALA A 142 4.73 18.83 11.81
N VAL A 143 4.38 18.29 10.64
CA VAL A 143 4.98 18.67 9.34
C VAL A 143 4.68 20.12 8.97
N ARG A 144 3.39 20.56 9.08
CA ARG A 144 3.00 21.94 8.75
C ARG A 144 3.66 23.00 9.63
N ASN A 145 3.96 22.65 10.87
CA ASN A 145 4.62 23.52 11.82
C ASN A 145 6.16 23.50 11.73
N HIS A 146 6.75 22.62 10.91
CA HIS A 146 8.20 22.49 10.83
C HIS A 146 8.81 23.46 9.80
N PRO A 147 9.68 24.42 10.21
CA PRO A 147 10.14 25.50 9.33
C PRO A 147 11.04 25.04 8.16
N SER A 148 11.65 23.85 8.25
CA SER A 148 12.55 23.31 7.23
C SER A 148 11.85 22.41 6.21
N ILE A 149 10.53 22.16 6.35
CA ILE A 149 9.76 21.31 5.45
C ILE A 149 8.88 22.19 4.56
N GLU A 150 9.12 22.13 3.26
CA GLU A 150 8.24 22.72 2.26
C GLU A 150 7.25 21.65 1.77
N VAL A 151 5.96 21.86 2.03
CA VAL A 151 4.88 20.97 1.58
C VAL A 151 4.36 21.45 0.23
N LEU A 152 4.32 20.55 -0.74
CA LEU A 152 3.94 20.80 -2.12
C LEU A 152 2.73 19.93 -2.46
N GLU A 153 1.54 20.44 -2.14
CA GLU A 153 0.27 19.79 -2.41
C GLU A 153 -0.11 19.91 -3.89
N ASN A 154 -0.88 18.92 -4.39
CA ASN A 154 -1.33 18.82 -5.79
C ASN A 154 -0.18 18.75 -6.82
N HIS A 155 1.04 18.43 -6.40
CA HIS A 155 2.21 18.24 -7.25
C HIS A 155 2.40 16.77 -7.57
N PHE A 156 2.47 16.43 -8.86
CA PHE A 156 2.55 15.04 -9.30
C PHE A 156 3.94 14.68 -9.81
N ALA A 157 4.56 13.64 -9.25
CA ALA A 157 5.85 13.14 -9.73
C ALA A 157 5.65 12.34 -11.03
N VAL A 158 6.21 12.85 -12.12
CA VAL A 158 6.09 12.27 -13.47
C VAL A 158 7.12 11.17 -13.69
N GLU A 159 8.39 11.46 -13.33
CA GLU A 159 9.51 10.54 -13.55
C GLU A 159 10.65 10.85 -12.57
N ILE A 160 11.39 9.85 -12.11
CA ILE A 160 12.66 10.06 -11.39
C ILE A 160 13.80 10.31 -12.37
N ILE A 161 14.70 11.21 -12.01
CA ILE A 161 15.83 11.63 -12.87
C ILE A 161 17.04 10.75 -12.60
N THR A 162 17.58 10.12 -13.65
CA THR A 162 18.79 9.28 -13.58
C THR A 162 19.76 9.65 -14.71
N GLN A 163 20.89 8.95 -14.79
CA GLN A 163 21.86 9.13 -15.90
C GLN A 163 21.21 9.00 -17.28
N HIS A 164 20.07 8.32 -17.41
CA HIS A 164 19.34 8.24 -18.68
C HIS A 164 18.99 9.63 -19.24
N HIS A 165 18.61 10.55 -18.37
CA HIS A 165 18.25 11.94 -18.75
C HIS A 165 19.45 12.80 -19.11
N LEU A 166 20.67 12.33 -18.80
CA LEU A 166 21.94 12.91 -19.26
C LEU A 166 22.40 12.32 -20.60
N GLY A 167 21.57 11.55 -21.31
CA GLY A 167 21.91 10.87 -22.55
C GLY A 167 22.73 9.57 -22.40
N ILE A 168 22.93 9.09 -21.16
CA ILE A 168 23.65 7.85 -20.88
C ILE A 168 22.67 6.66 -20.97
N ARG A 169 23.04 5.63 -21.73
CA ARG A 169 22.20 4.42 -21.82
C ARG A 169 22.20 3.67 -20.50
N VAL A 170 21.03 3.60 -19.87
CA VAL A 170 20.79 2.84 -18.63
C VAL A 170 19.99 1.57 -18.93
N THR A 171 20.45 0.45 -18.42
CA THR A 171 19.82 -0.88 -18.53
C THR A 171 19.73 -1.53 -17.15
N ARG A 172 19.00 -2.63 -17.02
CA ARG A 172 18.95 -3.41 -15.75
C ARG A 172 20.29 -4.01 -15.33
N ARG A 173 21.29 -4.05 -16.24
CA ARG A 173 22.66 -4.52 -15.98
C ARG A 173 23.63 -3.37 -15.70
N THR A 174 23.18 -2.12 -15.85
CA THR A 174 24.01 -0.96 -15.53
C THR A 174 24.29 -0.96 -14.03
N PRO A 175 25.55 -1.03 -13.61
CA PRO A 175 25.92 -0.84 -12.22
C PRO A 175 25.69 0.62 -11.82
N ASP A 176 25.52 0.87 -10.53
CA ASP A 176 25.52 2.21 -9.94
C ASP A 176 24.58 3.22 -10.62
N ILE A 177 23.35 2.78 -10.93
CA ILE A 177 22.31 3.73 -11.35
C ILE A 177 22.11 4.72 -10.20
N GLU A 178 22.04 6.01 -10.53
CA GLU A 178 21.98 7.09 -9.58
C GLU A 178 20.78 8.00 -9.83
N CYS A 179 20.08 8.39 -8.76
CA CYS A 179 18.95 9.31 -8.80
C CYS A 179 19.44 10.74 -8.51
N TYR A 180 19.01 11.71 -9.32
CA TYR A 180 19.35 13.13 -9.16
C TYR A 180 18.16 13.99 -8.75
N GLY A 181 16.99 13.40 -8.52
CA GLY A 181 15.74 14.05 -8.20
C GLY A 181 14.58 13.53 -9.02
N ALA A 182 13.60 14.38 -9.28
CA ALA A 182 12.40 14.03 -10.04
C ALA A 182 11.90 15.18 -10.91
N TYR A 183 11.20 14.83 -11.99
CA TYR A 183 10.35 15.75 -12.74
C TYR A 183 8.97 15.80 -12.11
N ILE A 184 8.51 16.98 -11.76
CA ILE A 184 7.28 17.21 -11.00
C ILE A 184 6.33 18.09 -11.81
N LEU A 185 5.12 17.62 -12.08
CA LEU A 185 4.04 18.42 -12.67
C LEU A 185 3.53 19.40 -11.64
N ASN A 186 3.62 20.69 -11.99
CA ASN A 186 3.19 21.79 -11.16
C ASN A 186 1.74 22.17 -11.52
N PRO A 187 0.79 22.12 -10.58
CA PRO A 187 -0.62 22.37 -10.85
C PRO A 187 -0.91 23.82 -11.28
N ASP A 188 -0.13 24.79 -10.78
CA ASP A 188 -0.37 26.22 -11.03
C ASP A 188 0.01 26.63 -12.45
N THR A 189 1.04 26.01 -12.99
CA THR A 189 1.57 26.33 -14.32
C THR A 189 1.17 25.32 -15.40
N GLY A 190 0.74 24.12 -15.02
CA GLY A 190 0.51 22.99 -15.91
C GLY A 190 1.79 22.49 -16.58
N LYS A 191 2.97 22.86 -16.09
CA LYS A 191 4.29 22.50 -16.62
C LYS A 191 4.99 21.52 -15.70
N VAL A 192 5.92 20.76 -16.26
CA VAL A 192 6.79 19.86 -15.52
C VAL A 192 8.05 20.61 -15.11
N ASP A 193 8.26 20.78 -13.83
CA ASP A 193 9.43 21.38 -13.22
C ASP A 193 10.49 20.33 -12.89
N THR A 194 11.77 20.72 -12.83
CA THR A 194 12.90 19.86 -12.49
C THR A 194 13.27 20.07 -11.03
N TYR A 195 13.09 19.03 -10.20
CA TYR A 195 13.46 19.08 -8.79
C TYR A 195 14.72 18.26 -8.59
N LEU A 196 15.86 18.94 -8.41
CA LEU A 196 17.14 18.30 -8.11
C LEU A 196 17.21 17.99 -6.62
N SER A 197 17.72 16.82 -6.28
CA SER A 197 17.93 16.43 -4.88
C SER A 197 19.25 15.70 -4.66
N ARG A 198 19.77 15.82 -3.43
CA ARG A 198 20.91 15.01 -2.97
C ARG A 198 20.44 13.61 -2.59
N ILE A 199 19.25 13.52 -1.98
CA ILE A 199 18.56 12.27 -1.60
C ILE A 199 17.10 12.36 -2.05
N THR A 200 16.58 11.29 -2.65
CA THR A 200 15.17 11.14 -2.99
C THR A 200 14.56 9.97 -2.22
N LEU A 201 13.37 10.15 -1.66
CA LEU A 201 12.59 9.11 -1.00
C LEU A 201 11.26 8.88 -1.70
N MET A 202 10.95 7.61 -2.00
CA MET A 202 9.65 7.17 -2.49
C MET A 202 8.82 6.68 -1.30
N ALA A 203 7.66 7.31 -1.08
CA ALA A 203 6.67 6.95 -0.05
C ALA A 203 5.25 6.99 -0.63
N THR A 204 5.10 6.53 -1.87
CA THR A 204 3.94 6.76 -2.75
C THR A 204 2.76 5.83 -2.49
N GLY A 205 2.81 4.98 -1.47
CA GLY A 205 1.74 4.03 -1.17
C GLY A 205 1.62 2.88 -2.16
N GLY A 206 0.48 2.22 -2.14
CA GLY A 206 0.24 0.97 -2.84
C GLY A 206 -0.36 1.10 -4.24
N THR A 207 -1.06 0.05 -4.66
CA THR A 207 -1.48 -0.16 -6.06
C THR A 207 -2.96 -0.50 -6.20
N GLY A 208 -3.77 -0.34 -5.14
CA GLY A 208 -5.14 -0.85 -5.12
C GLY A 208 -6.04 -0.30 -6.22
N ALA A 209 -5.80 0.93 -6.70
CA ALA A 209 -6.59 1.58 -7.73
C ALA A 209 -6.51 0.91 -9.12
N ILE A 210 -5.59 -0.04 -9.32
CA ILE A 210 -5.54 -0.84 -10.56
C ILE A 210 -6.65 -1.91 -10.63
N TYR A 211 -7.37 -2.16 -9.54
CA TYR A 211 -8.49 -3.11 -9.48
C TYR A 211 -9.84 -2.39 -9.54
N ALA A 212 -10.88 -3.06 -10.02
CA ALA A 212 -12.23 -2.51 -10.15
C ALA A 212 -12.90 -2.16 -8.80
N ALA A 213 -12.43 -2.77 -7.71
CA ALA A 213 -12.83 -2.40 -6.36
C ALA A 213 -11.63 -2.43 -5.43
N THR A 214 -11.47 -1.40 -4.61
CA THR A 214 -10.38 -1.27 -3.64
C THR A 214 -10.82 -0.48 -2.43
N SER A 215 -10.26 -0.82 -1.26
CA SER A 215 -10.38 -0.01 -0.04
C SER A 215 -9.40 1.16 0.00
N ASN A 216 -8.49 1.24 -0.97
CA ASN A 216 -7.52 2.32 -1.07
C ASN A 216 -8.11 3.57 -1.74
N PRO A 217 -7.59 4.78 -1.47
CA PRO A 217 -7.95 5.97 -2.21
C PRO A 217 -7.57 5.86 -3.70
N ASN A 218 -8.22 6.65 -4.54
CA ASN A 218 -8.00 6.67 -6.00
C ASN A 218 -6.55 6.95 -6.41
N ILE A 219 -5.80 7.58 -5.53
CA ILE A 219 -4.38 7.90 -5.71
C ILE A 219 -3.44 6.69 -5.58
N ALA A 220 -3.94 5.52 -5.23
CA ALA A 220 -3.12 4.30 -5.06
C ALA A 220 -2.86 3.62 -6.41
N THR A 221 -2.22 4.31 -7.34
CA THR A 221 -1.96 3.91 -8.73
C THR A 221 -0.59 3.24 -8.95
N GLY A 222 0.22 3.14 -7.88
CA GLY A 222 1.53 2.48 -7.92
C GLY A 222 2.64 3.32 -8.52
N ASP A 223 2.53 4.65 -8.45
CA ASP A 223 3.39 5.61 -9.14
C ASP A 223 4.87 5.42 -8.87
N GLY A 224 5.27 5.31 -7.62
CA GLY A 224 6.69 5.13 -7.26
C GLY A 224 7.25 3.81 -7.76
N ILE A 225 6.47 2.72 -7.67
CA ILE A 225 6.88 1.41 -8.18
C ILE A 225 7.09 1.47 -9.70
N ALA A 226 6.16 2.09 -10.43
CA ALA A 226 6.25 2.25 -11.88
C ALA A 226 7.45 3.11 -12.29
N MET A 227 7.67 4.27 -11.63
CA MET A 227 8.81 5.14 -11.91
C MET A 227 10.15 4.44 -11.68
N VAL A 228 10.30 3.73 -10.55
CA VAL A 228 11.53 2.98 -10.25
C VAL A 228 11.74 1.83 -11.25
N TYR A 229 10.68 1.14 -11.66
CA TYR A 229 10.75 0.10 -12.70
C TYR A 229 11.23 0.65 -14.04
N ARG A 230 10.67 1.80 -14.49
CA ARG A 230 11.11 2.48 -15.72
C ARG A 230 12.56 2.92 -15.64
N ALA A 231 13.00 3.41 -14.50
CA ALA A 231 14.40 3.75 -14.20
C ALA A 231 15.33 2.55 -14.04
N LYS A 232 14.85 1.32 -14.29
CA LYS A 232 15.58 0.05 -14.22
C LYS A 232 15.95 -0.40 -12.80
N GLY A 233 15.35 0.19 -11.78
CA GLY A 233 15.42 -0.28 -10.39
C GLY A 233 14.77 -1.65 -10.19
N LYS A 234 15.14 -2.31 -9.10
CA LYS A 234 14.62 -3.65 -8.77
C LYS A 234 13.28 -3.54 -8.08
N VAL A 235 12.32 -4.34 -8.57
CA VAL A 235 10.97 -4.50 -8.00
C VAL A 235 10.75 -5.99 -7.74
N LYS A 236 10.15 -6.35 -6.60
CA LYS A 236 10.04 -7.74 -6.16
C LYS A 236 8.68 -8.02 -5.51
N ASP A 237 8.26 -9.29 -5.56
CA ASP A 237 7.11 -9.86 -4.84
C ASP A 237 5.74 -9.20 -5.18
N MET A 238 5.62 -8.65 -6.40
CA MET A 238 4.44 -7.92 -6.88
C MET A 238 3.19 -8.82 -6.99
N GLU A 239 3.34 -10.13 -7.11
CA GLU A 239 2.24 -11.09 -7.18
C GLU A 239 1.46 -11.21 -5.86
N PHE A 240 2.03 -10.74 -4.73
CA PHE A 240 1.40 -10.78 -3.42
C PHE A 240 0.54 -9.55 -3.15
N VAL A 241 -0.64 -9.53 -3.74
CA VAL A 241 -1.67 -8.52 -3.51
C VAL A 241 -2.68 -9.04 -2.51
N GLN A 242 -2.81 -8.37 -1.35
CA GLN A 242 -3.79 -8.73 -0.33
C GLN A 242 -5.16 -8.16 -0.69
N PHE A 243 -6.18 -9.01 -0.67
CA PHE A 243 -7.59 -8.61 -0.76
C PHE A 243 -8.19 -8.65 0.64
N HIS A 244 -8.81 -7.55 1.06
CA HIS A 244 -9.61 -7.56 2.29
C HIS A 244 -10.92 -8.31 2.02
N PRO A 245 -11.28 -9.32 2.83
CA PRO A 245 -12.43 -10.16 2.54
C PRO A 245 -13.78 -9.45 2.70
N THR A 246 -13.85 -8.46 3.60
CA THR A 246 -15.10 -7.83 4.00
C THR A 246 -15.06 -6.33 3.78
N VAL A 247 -15.35 -5.90 2.55
CA VAL A 247 -15.58 -4.50 2.21
C VAL A 247 -17.07 -4.36 1.90
N LEU A 248 -17.67 -3.25 2.32
CA LEU A 248 -19.10 -2.98 2.07
C LEU A 248 -19.38 -3.01 0.57
N TYR A 249 -20.25 -3.92 0.14
CA TYR A 249 -20.65 -3.97 -1.25
C TYR A 249 -21.66 -2.86 -1.54
N ASN A 250 -21.20 -1.86 -2.27
CA ASN A 250 -22.03 -0.78 -2.80
C ASN A 250 -21.58 -0.49 -4.23
N PRO A 251 -22.36 -0.84 -5.27
CA PRO A 251 -21.97 -0.62 -6.67
C PRO A 251 -21.72 0.84 -7.05
N LYS A 252 -22.17 1.78 -6.22
CA LYS A 252 -21.97 3.23 -6.42
C LYS A 252 -20.70 3.76 -5.77
N GLU A 253 -20.05 2.99 -4.89
CA GLU A 253 -18.88 3.39 -4.12
C GLU A 253 -17.83 2.28 -4.12
N THR A 254 -17.06 2.17 -5.20
CA THR A 254 -16.04 1.13 -5.40
C THR A 254 -14.61 1.66 -5.21
N HIS A 255 -14.42 2.97 -5.20
CA HIS A 255 -13.12 3.63 -5.07
C HIS A 255 -13.20 4.93 -4.24
N PRO A 256 -12.84 4.94 -2.96
CA PRO A 256 -12.58 3.79 -2.12
C PRO A 256 -13.87 3.09 -1.68
N ALA A 257 -13.88 1.77 -1.73
CA ALA A 257 -14.94 0.98 -1.12
C ALA A 257 -14.77 0.99 0.41
N TYR A 258 -15.88 1.10 1.15
CA TYR A 258 -15.83 1.27 2.60
C TYR A 258 -15.44 -0.03 3.31
N LEU A 259 -14.39 0.01 4.11
CA LEU A 259 -13.88 -1.16 4.83
C LEU A 259 -14.82 -1.54 5.99
N ILE A 260 -15.22 -2.82 6.05
CA ILE A 260 -15.80 -3.43 7.24
C ILE A 260 -14.69 -4.15 7.97
N THR A 261 -14.22 -3.57 9.06
CA THR A 261 -13.03 -4.01 9.79
C THR A 261 -13.06 -5.49 10.17
N GLU A 262 -11.90 -6.12 10.23
CA GLU A 262 -11.75 -7.49 10.72
C GLU A 262 -12.22 -7.66 12.15
N ALA A 263 -12.13 -6.60 12.97
CA ALA A 263 -12.63 -6.59 14.34
C ALA A 263 -14.11 -7.00 14.43
N MET A 264 -14.93 -6.70 13.42
CA MET A 264 -16.33 -7.13 13.38
C MET A 264 -16.49 -8.65 13.28
N ARG A 265 -15.61 -9.34 12.54
CA ARG A 265 -15.53 -10.82 12.54
C ARG A 265 -15.02 -11.33 13.89
N GLY A 266 -14.02 -10.65 14.47
CA GLY A 266 -13.52 -10.92 15.83
C GLY A 266 -14.58 -10.75 16.91
N TYR A 267 -15.47 -9.76 16.78
CA TYR A 267 -16.61 -9.54 17.65
C TYR A 267 -17.65 -10.68 17.58
N GLY A 268 -17.60 -11.50 16.53
CA GLY A 268 -18.43 -12.66 16.31
C GLY A 268 -19.30 -12.56 15.06
N GLY A 269 -18.98 -11.70 14.13
CA GLY A 269 -19.66 -11.62 12.83
C GLY A 269 -19.49 -12.91 12.02
N ILE A 270 -20.57 -13.41 11.45
CA ILE A 270 -20.67 -14.67 10.72
C ILE A 270 -20.88 -14.38 9.24
N LEU A 271 -20.04 -15.00 8.39
CA LEU A 271 -20.18 -14.91 6.92
C LEU A 271 -21.27 -15.88 6.43
N ARG A 272 -22.23 -15.33 5.69
CA ARG A 272 -23.39 -16.04 5.15
C ARG A 272 -23.59 -15.78 3.66
N LEU A 273 -24.21 -16.70 2.96
CA LEU A 273 -24.84 -16.41 1.67
C LEU A 273 -26.08 -15.53 1.88
N PRO A 274 -26.61 -14.87 0.82
CA PRO A 274 -27.82 -14.05 0.94
C PRO A 274 -29.07 -14.79 1.44
N ASP A 275 -29.11 -16.12 1.28
CA ASP A 275 -30.18 -16.99 1.80
C ASP A 275 -30.03 -17.35 3.28
N GLY A 276 -28.92 -16.92 3.92
CA GLY A 276 -28.60 -17.15 5.33
C GLY A 276 -27.72 -18.35 5.61
N GLU A 277 -27.34 -19.16 4.61
CA GLU A 277 -26.45 -20.32 4.79
C GLU A 277 -25.05 -19.89 5.21
N GLU A 278 -24.51 -20.49 6.28
CA GLU A 278 -23.11 -20.35 6.68
C GLU A 278 -22.20 -21.24 5.79
N PHE A 279 -21.15 -20.67 5.24
CA PHE A 279 -20.30 -21.41 4.30
C PHE A 279 -18.85 -21.60 4.76
N MET A 280 -18.32 -20.78 5.66
CA MET A 280 -16.91 -20.76 5.98
C MET A 280 -16.38 -22.07 6.57
N GLN A 281 -17.20 -22.81 7.33
CA GLN A 281 -16.82 -24.10 7.89
C GLN A 281 -16.47 -25.16 6.84
N LYS A 282 -16.92 -24.98 5.58
CA LYS A 282 -16.54 -25.86 4.45
C LYS A 282 -15.09 -25.66 4.00
N TYR A 283 -14.46 -24.53 4.39
CA TYR A 283 -13.15 -24.11 3.92
C TYR A 283 -12.08 -24.12 5.01
N ASP A 284 -12.44 -23.77 6.26
CA ASP A 284 -11.53 -23.72 7.39
C ASP A 284 -12.29 -23.91 8.70
N GLU A 285 -11.74 -24.71 9.63
CA GLU A 285 -12.33 -25.00 10.93
C GLU A 285 -12.52 -23.76 11.82
N ARG A 286 -11.72 -22.72 11.61
CA ARG A 286 -11.84 -21.42 12.30
C ARG A 286 -13.03 -20.58 11.80
N GLY A 287 -13.71 -21.01 10.76
CA GLY A 287 -14.87 -20.33 10.19
C GLY A 287 -14.55 -18.90 9.75
N SER A 288 -15.38 -17.95 10.11
CA SER A 288 -15.21 -16.52 9.75
C SER A 288 -13.98 -15.86 10.36
N LEU A 289 -13.29 -16.51 11.30
CA LEU A 289 -12.03 -16.05 11.91
C LEU A 289 -10.77 -16.62 11.23
N ALA A 290 -10.92 -17.36 10.14
CA ALA A 290 -9.79 -17.81 9.34
C ALA A 290 -8.97 -16.62 8.80
N PRO A 291 -7.68 -16.80 8.44
CA PRO A 291 -6.84 -15.77 7.83
C PRO A 291 -7.49 -15.12 6.60
N ARG A 292 -7.18 -13.85 6.36
CA ARG A 292 -7.79 -13.03 5.30
C ARG A 292 -7.74 -13.68 3.92
N ASP A 293 -6.64 -14.30 3.57
CA ASP A 293 -6.46 -14.98 2.28
C ASP A 293 -7.40 -16.17 2.11
N ILE A 294 -7.59 -16.97 3.18
CA ILE A 294 -8.54 -18.10 3.17
C ILE A 294 -9.97 -17.58 3.04
N VAL A 295 -10.34 -16.60 3.84
CA VAL A 295 -11.69 -15.99 3.81
C VAL A 295 -11.97 -15.37 2.45
N ALA A 296 -11.04 -14.59 1.90
CA ALA A 296 -11.21 -13.94 0.60
C ALA A 296 -11.38 -14.98 -0.54
N ARG A 297 -10.58 -16.07 -0.52
CA ARG A 297 -10.74 -17.19 -1.48
C ARG A 297 -12.07 -17.91 -1.34
N ALA A 298 -12.52 -18.13 -0.11
CA ALA A 298 -13.81 -18.77 0.14
C ALA A 298 -14.97 -17.93 -0.38
N ILE A 299 -14.97 -16.62 -0.10
CA ILE A 299 -15.98 -15.68 -0.60
C ILE A 299 -15.95 -15.64 -2.13
N ASP A 300 -14.79 -15.44 -2.76
CA ASP A 300 -14.64 -15.41 -4.23
C ASP A 300 -15.19 -16.69 -4.87
N ARG A 301 -14.94 -17.85 -4.25
CA ARG A 301 -15.43 -19.13 -4.73
C ARG A 301 -16.94 -19.27 -4.60
N GLU A 302 -17.53 -18.90 -3.47
CA GLU A 302 -18.97 -18.96 -3.27
C GLU A 302 -19.70 -17.97 -4.17
N MET A 303 -19.20 -16.74 -4.33
CA MET A 303 -19.75 -15.77 -5.26
C MET A 303 -19.79 -16.32 -6.68
N LYS A 304 -18.69 -16.89 -7.18
CA LYS A 304 -18.61 -17.47 -8.53
C LYS A 304 -19.51 -18.70 -8.69
N LYS A 305 -19.59 -19.56 -7.67
CA LYS A 305 -20.40 -20.78 -7.68
C LYS A 305 -21.90 -20.47 -7.76
N HIS A 306 -22.34 -19.43 -7.07
CA HIS A 306 -23.75 -19.06 -6.96
C HIS A 306 -24.16 -17.89 -7.88
N GLY A 307 -23.21 -17.32 -8.67
CA GLY A 307 -23.47 -16.18 -9.53
C GLY A 307 -23.83 -14.90 -8.75
N LEU A 308 -23.20 -14.70 -7.59
CA LEU A 308 -23.46 -13.58 -6.68
C LEU A 308 -22.42 -12.47 -6.85
N ASP A 309 -22.85 -11.24 -6.63
CA ASP A 309 -21.96 -10.08 -6.59
C ASP A 309 -21.41 -9.81 -5.17
N HIS A 310 -22.00 -10.38 -4.13
CA HIS A 310 -21.59 -10.24 -2.74
C HIS A 310 -22.04 -11.43 -1.89
N VAL A 311 -21.47 -11.53 -0.71
CA VAL A 311 -21.96 -12.34 0.41
C VAL A 311 -22.39 -11.42 1.56
N CYS A 312 -22.80 -11.97 2.68
CA CYS A 312 -23.30 -11.21 3.82
C CYS A 312 -22.44 -11.43 5.06
N LEU A 313 -22.26 -10.38 5.85
CA LEU A 313 -21.71 -10.45 7.21
C LEU A 313 -22.84 -10.21 8.20
N ASP A 314 -23.13 -11.20 9.04
CA ASP A 314 -24.22 -11.20 10.01
C ASP A 314 -23.69 -10.90 11.42
N VAL A 315 -24.17 -9.81 12.02
CA VAL A 315 -23.97 -9.45 13.44
C VAL A 315 -25.30 -9.27 14.20
N THR A 316 -26.43 -9.62 13.55
CA THR A 316 -27.78 -9.40 14.11
C THR A 316 -28.06 -10.22 15.38
N HIS A 317 -27.30 -11.27 15.63
CA HIS A 317 -27.36 -12.10 16.83
C HIS A 317 -26.65 -11.49 18.04
N LYS A 318 -25.98 -10.34 17.87
CA LYS A 318 -25.29 -9.59 18.94
C LYS A 318 -26.21 -8.54 19.56
N ASP A 319 -25.86 -8.10 20.76
CA ASP A 319 -26.57 -6.99 21.41
C ASP A 319 -26.47 -5.71 20.56
N ALA A 320 -27.61 -5.09 20.28
CA ALA A 320 -27.69 -3.95 19.37
C ALA A 320 -26.94 -2.71 19.88
N GLU A 321 -27.04 -2.42 21.19
CA GLU A 321 -26.39 -1.23 21.76
C GLU A 321 -24.87 -1.43 21.87
N GLN A 322 -24.44 -2.63 22.23
CA GLN A 322 -23.01 -2.95 22.21
C GLN A 322 -22.42 -2.91 20.78
N THR A 323 -23.15 -3.40 19.78
CA THR A 323 -22.72 -3.35 18.38
C THR A 323 -22.53 -1.91 17.90
N LYS A 324 -23.47 -1.02 18.20
CA LYS A 324 -23.37 0.41 17.88
C LYS A 324 -22.22 1.09 18.62
N HIS A 325 -21.99 0.71 19.87
CA HIS A 325 -20.91 1.27 20.70
C HIS A 325 -19.53 0.85 20.21
N HIS A 326 -19.35 -0.43 19.82
CA HIS A 326 -18.08 -0.94 19.32
C HIS A 326 -17.75 -0.47 17.90
N PHE A 327 -18.77 -0.24 17.05
CA PHE A 327 -18.58 0.08 15.62
C PHE A 327 -19.43 1.28 15.19
N PRO A 328 -19.26 2.46 15.81
CA PRO A 328 -20.12 3.62 15.57
C PRO A 328 -20.03 4.13 14.12
N ASN A 329 -18.85 4.17 13.54
CA ASN A 329 -18.65 4.65 12.16
C ASN A 329 -19.20 3.66 11.13
N ILE A 330 -19.02 2.35 11.35
CA ILE A 330 -19.58 1.31 10.47
C ILE A 330 -21.12 1.32 10.55
N TYR A 331 -21.68 1.45 11.75
CA TYR A 331 -23.12 1.58 11.94
C TYR A 331 -23.67 2.79 11.19
N ALA A 332 -23.07 3.97 11.39
CA ALA A 332 -23.49 5.20 10.72
C ALA A 332 -23.38 5.10 9.20
N LYS A 333 -22.29 4.51 8.69
CA LYS A 333 -22.08 4.32 7.23
C LYS A 333 -23.12 3.39 6.63
N CYS A 334 -23.35 2.23 7.24
CA CYS A 334 -24.37 1.28 6.77
C CYS A 334 -25.77 1.89 6.81
N LEU A 335 -26.09 2.59 7.91
CA LEU A 335 -27.38 3.27 8.06
C LEU A 335 -27.58 4.35 6.99
N SER A 336 -26.53 5.06 6.59
CA SER A 336 -26.59 6.10 5.54
C SER A 336 -27.01 5.56 4.16
N ILE A 337 -26.85 4.26 3.93
CA ILE A 337 -27.29 3.57 2.70
C ILE A 337 -28.54 2.70 2.94
N GLY A 338 -29.18 2.84 4.11
CA GLY A 338 -30.43 2.18 4.44
C GLY A 338 -30.30 0.82 5.13
N ILE A 339 -29.11 0.43 5.60
CA ILE A 339 -28.85 -0.86 6.24
C ILE A 339 -28.67 -0.67 7.76
N ASP A 340 -29.61 -1.18 8.57
CA ASP A 340 -29.48 -1.26 10.02
C ASP A 340 -28.78 -2.59 10.38
N ILE A 341 -27.48 -2.55 10.64
CA ILE A 341 -26.66 -3.75 10.91
C ILE A 341 -27.08 -4.54 12.16
N THR A 342 -27.92 -3.95 13.01
CA THR A 342 -28.49 -4.66 14.18
C THR A 342 -29.70 -5.52 13.82
N LYS A 343 -30.24 -5.39 12.60
CA LYS A 343 -31.44 -6.08 12.12
C LYS A 343 -31.24 -6.77 10.77
N GLU A 344 -30.27 -6.32 9.98
CA GLU A 344 -30.04 -6.76 8.63
C GLU A 344 -28.59 -7.15 8.41
N TYR A 345 -28.34 -8.06 7.51
CA TYR A 345 -27.00 -8.47 7.13
C TYR A 345 -26.26 -7.36 6.35
N ILE A 346 -24.98 -7.23 6.59
CA ILE A 346 -24.11 -6.29 5.85
C ILE A 346 -23.67 -6.97 4.55
N PRO A 347 -24.02 -6.44 3.35
CA PRO A 347 -23.49 -6.98 2.10
C PRO A 347 -21.99 -6.68 2.01
N VAL A 348 -21.18 -7.72 1.78
CA VAL A 348 -19.73 -7.60 1.72
C VAL A 348 -19.14 -8.37 0.54
N ALA A 349 -18.05 -7.85 -0.04
CA ALA A 349 -17.28 -8.51 -1.08
C ALA A 349 -15.78 -8.29 -0.87
N PRO A 350 -14.91 -9.18 -1.38
CA PRO A 350 -13.47 -8.96 -1.34
C PRO A 350 -13.06 -7.79 -2.22
N SER A 351 -12.07 -7.01 -1.77
CA SER A 351 -11.56 -5.84 -2.47
C SER A 351 -10.04 -5.72 -2.31
N ALA A 352 -9.34 -5.21 -3.33
CA ALA A 352 -7.91 -4.97 -3.23
C ALA A 352 -7.59 -4.03 -2.06
N HIS A 353 -6.57 -4.37 -1.27
CA HIS A 353 -6.36 -3.72 0.02
C HIS A 353 -4.89 -3.33 0.28
N TYR A 354 -3.94 -4.23 0.05
CA TYR A 354 -2.53 -3.97 0.36
C TYR A 354 -1.58 -4.69 -0.60
N MET A 355 -0.51 -3.98 -1.01
CA MET A 355 0.58 -4.54 -1.83
C MET A 355 1.72 -4.98 -0.91
N CYS A 356 2.03 -6.30 -0.86
CA CYS A 356 3.15 -6.81 -0.07
C CYS A 356 4.50 -6.68 -0.78
N GLY A 357 4.48 -6.63 -2.11
CA GLY A 357 5.65 -6.38 -2.95
C GLY A 357 5.90 -4.90 -3.18
N GLY A 358 6.87 -4.58 -4.04
CA GLY A 358 7.20 -3.20 -4.40
C GLY A 358 8.66 -3.00 -4.76
N ILE A 359 9.16 -1.79 -4.57
CA ILE A 359 10.55 -1.41 -4.76
C ILE A 359 11.41 -2.19 -3.76
N LYS A 360 12.31 -3.06 -4.25
CA LYS A 360 13.21 -3.82 -3.38
C LYS A 360 14.17 -2.88 -2.67
N VAL A 361 14.21 -2.98 -1.34
CA VAL A 361 15.12 -2.22 -0.48
C VAL A 361 15.93 -3.15 0.41
N ASP A 362 17.01 -2.61 0.99
CA ASP A 362 17.77 -3.20 2.08
C ASP A 362 17.21 -2.79 3.46
N LEU A 363 17.92 -3.13 4.53
CA LEU A 363 17.51 -2.80 5.91
C LEU A 363 17.51 -1.30 6.22
N ASP A 364 18.23 -0.51 5.44
CA ASP A 364 18.25 0.95 5.54
C ASP A 364 17.24 1.64 4.62
N GLY A 365 16.36 0.87 3.97
CA GLY A 365 15.37 1.41 3.03
C GLY A 365 15.98 1.89 1.70
N GLN A 366 17.29 1.63 1.45
CA GLN A 366 17.93 2.02 0.22
C GLN A 366 17.54 1.08 -0.93
N SER A 367 17.17 1.65 -2.07
CA SER A 367 16.84 0.89 -3.27
C SER A 367 18.10 0.45 -4.03
N SER A 368 17.89 -0.28 -5.14
CA SER A 368 18.98 -0.61 -6.07
C SER A 368 19.51 0.58 -6.90
N ILE A 369 18.93 1.76 -6.73
CA ILE A 369 19.36 3.01 -7.34
C ILE A 369 19.99 3.86 -6.23
N ARG A 370 21.21 4.31 -6.42
CA ARG A 370 21.91 5.16 -5.44
C ARG A 370 21.16 6.46 -5.23
N ARG A 371 21.22 7.02 -4.01
CA ARG A 371 20.50 8.24 -3.57
C ARG A 371 18.97 8.10 -3.57
N LEU A 372 18.42 6.90 -3.85
CA LEU A 372 17.00 6.63 -3.88
C LEU A 372 16.62 5.61 -2.81
N TYR A 373 15.76 6.02 -1.91
CA TYR A 373 15.17 5.21 -0.84
C TYR A 373 13.70 4.93 -1.16
N ALA A 374 13.15 3.88 -0.55
CA ALA A 374 11.71 3.63 -0.59
C ALA A 374 11.26 3.09 0.77
N VAL A 375 10.14 3.62 1.27
CA VAL A 375 9.56 3.22 2.57
C VAL A 375 8.04 3.14 2.50
N GLY A 376 7.45 2.35 3.41
CA GLY A 376 6.02 2.09 3.43
C GLY A 376 5.58 1.19 2.28
N GLU A 377 4.29 1.20 1.96
CA GLU A 377 3.65 0.23 1.07
C GLU A 377 4.23 0.16 -0.36
N CYS A 378 4.89 1.22 -0.86
CA CYS A 378 5.56 1.15 -2.16
C CYS A 378 6.88 0.35 -2.13
N SER A 379 7.40 0.01 -0.95
CA SER A 379 8.64 -0.74 -0.77
C SER A 379 8.41 -2.22 -0.53
N CYS A 380 9.34 -3.05 -0.99
CA CYS A 380 9.45 -4.46 -0.63
C CYS A 380 10.63 -4.63 0.31
N THR A 381 10.36 -4.53 1.61
CA THR A 381 11.35 -4.70 2.69
C THR A 381 11.68 -6.16 2.96
N GLY A 382 10.74 -7.04 2.63
CA GLY A 382 10.75 -8.45 3.00
C GLY A 382 9.96 -8.76 4.29
N LEU A 383 9.44 -7.77 5.00
CA LEU A 383 8.64 -7.98 6.22
C LEU A 383 7.44 -8.89 5.97
N HIS A 384 6.67 -8.60 4.93
CA HIS A 384 5.37 -9.22 4.72
C HIS A 384 5.43 -10.59 4.06
N GLY A 385 6.52 -10.92 3.35
CA GLY A 385 6.62 -12.20 2.66
C GLY A 385 5.42 -12.45 1.74
N GLY A 386 4.81 -13.63 1.86
CA GLY A 386 3.67 -14.03 1.03
C GLY A 386 2.32 -13.41 1.41
N ASN A 387 2.21 -12.84 2.63
CA ASN A 387 0.97 -12.22 3.13
C ASN A 387 1.25 -11.34 4.35
N ARG A 388 0.64 -10.17 4.39
CA ARG A 388 0.81 -9.21 5.49
C ARG A 388 0.00 -9.60 6.72
N LEU A 389 0.67 -9.65 7.87
CA LEU A 389 -0.01 -9.69 9.17
C LEU A 389 -0.71 -8.34 9.41
N ALA A 390 -1.94 -8.36 9.92
CA ALA A 390 -2.69 -7.15 10.23
C ALA A 390 -1.90 -6.21 11.14
N SER A 391 -2.08 -4.89 10.99
CA SER A 391 -1.43 -3.83 11.77
C SER A 391 0.10 -3.75 11.72
N ASN A 392 0.78 -4.59 10.91
CA ASN A 392 2.23 -4.50 10.68
C ASN A 392 2.60 -3.41 9.64
N SER A 393 1.70 -2.96 8.78
CA SER A 393 2.03 -2.00 7.71
C SER A 393 2.40 -0.62 8.21
N LEU A 394 1.67 -0.10 9.21
CA LEU A 394 1.94 1.22 9.76
C LEU A 394 3.26 1.25 10.51
N ILE A 395 3.56 0.20 11.30
CA ILE A 395 4.82 0.14 12.04
C ILE A 395 6.02 -0.11 11.12
N GLU A 396 5.87 -0.91 10.05
CA GLU A 396 6.89 -1.02 8.99
C GLU A 396 7.28 0.35 8.46
N ALA A 397 6.28 1.15 8.08
CA ALA A 397 6.50 2.47 7.51
C ALA A 397 7.28 3.39 8.46
N VAL A 398 6.95 3.40 9.74
CA VAL A 398 7.62 4.22 10.76
C VAL A 398 9.05 3.74 11.02
N VAL A 399 9.26 2.43 11.16
CA VAL A 399 10.59 1.86 11.44
C VAL A 399 11.53 2.04 10.27
N TYR A 400 11.07 1.76 9.04
CA TYR A 400 11.90 1.97 7.86
C TYR A 400 12.12 3.46 7.53
N ALA A 401 11.18 4.35 7.86
CA ALA A 401 11.42 5.79 7.79
C ALA A 401 12.55 6.24 8.72
N ASP A 402 12.64 5.68 9.94
CA ASP A 402 13.75 5.93 10.86
C ASP A 402 15.09 5.38 10.34
N ALA A 403 15.09 4.15 9.82
CA ALA A 403 16.30 3.53 9.26
C ALA A 403 16.80 4.32 8.04
N ALA A 404 15.92 4.66 7.10
CA ALA A 404 16.24 5.44 5.92
C ALA A 404 16.74 6.85 6.28
N ALA A 405 16.12 7.50 7.27
CA ALA A 405 16.56 8.82 7.72
C ALA A 405 17.98 8.76 8.32
N ARG A 406 18.26 7.79 9.20
CA ARG A 406 19.60 7.62 9.77
C ARG A 406 20.67 7.43 8.70
N HIS A 407 20.46 6.45 7.81
CA HIS A 407 21.44 6.16 6.77
C HIS A 407 21.60 7.33 5.77
N SER A 408 20.50 7.96 5.33
CA SER A 408 20.58 9.09 4.40
C SER A 408 21.31 10.29 5.00
N LEU A 409 21.15 10.55 6.31
CA LEU A 409 21.89 11.60 7.04
C LEU A 409 23.39 11.30 7.17
N GLU A 410 23.79 10.03 7.21
CA GLU A 410 25.20 9.64 7.23
C GLU A 410 25.88 9.86 5.88
N VAL A 411 25.16 9.65 4.79
CA VAL A 411 25.75 9.66 3.43
C VAL A 411 25.51 10.96 2.65
N ILE A 412 24.58 11.82 3.06
CA ILE A 412 24.16 12.98 2.27
C ILE A 412 25.32 13.92 1.90
N ASP A 413 26.30 14.07 2.79
CA ASP A 413 27.45 14.95 2.58
C ASP A 413 28.43 14.43 1.50
N GLN A 414 28.23 13.19 1.03
CA GLN A 414 28.95 12.60 -0.11
C GLN A 414 28.36 12.97 -1.48
N TYR A 415 27.21 13.64 -1.50
CA TYR A 415 26.46 13.90 -2.72
C TYR A 415 26.27 15.39 -2.98
N ASP A 416 26.54 15.81 -4.20
CA ASP A 416 26.27 17.15 -4.72
C ASP A 416 25.05 17.14 -5.67
N PHE A 417 24.48 18.32 -5.95
CA PHE A 417 23.48 18.48 -6.98
C PHE A 417 24.10 18.29 -8.37
N ASN A 418 23.44 17.52 -9.23
CA ASN A 418 23.89 17.36 -10.60
C ASN A 418 23.33 18.48 -11.47
N GLU A 419 24.14 19.50 -11.74
CA GLU A 419 23.77 20.69 -12.52
C GLU A 419 23.61 20.40 -14.04
N GLN A 420 23.97 19.21 -14.52
CA GLN A 420 23.87 18.83 -15.93
C GLN A 420 22.49 18.27 -16.28
N VAL A 421 21.62 18.06 -15.29
CA VAL A 421 20.26 17.56 -15.53
C VAL A 421 19.49 18.58 -16.35
N PRO A 422 18.93 18.20 -17.51
CA PRO A 422 18.14 19.08 -18.35
C PRO A 422 16.79 19.41 -17.71
N GLU A 423 16.20 20.53 -18.07
CA GLU A 423 14.77 20.76 -17.84
C GLU A 423 13.92 19.76 -18.64
N TRP A 424 12.69 19.54 -18.20
CA TRP A 424 11.75 18.72 -18.96
C TRP A 424 11.53 19.31 -20.34
N ASN A 425 11.66 18.48 -21.38
CA ASN A 425 11.41 18.90 -22.76
C ASN A 425 10.00 18.46 -23.18
N ASP A 426 9.13 19.43 -23.40
CA ASP A 426 7.78 19.23 -23.94
C ASP A 426 7.64 19.74 -25.40
N GLU A 427 8.76 20.01 -26.06
CA GLU A 427 8.77 20.48 -27.45
C GLU A 427 8.10 19.46 -28.38
N GLY A 428 7.21 19.94 -29.25
CA GLY A 428 6.44 19.10 -30.17
C GLY A 428 5.24 18.38 -29.56
N THR A 429 4.99 18.53 -28.25
CA THR A 429 3.80 17.97 -27.62
C THR A 429 2.60 18.91 -27.75
N MET A 430 1.39 18.34 -27.74
CA MET A 430 0.12 19.08 -27.82
C MET A 430 -0.76 18.81 -26.59
N SER A 431 -1.77 19.63 -26.38
CA SER A 431 -2.81 19.36 -25.37
C SER A 431 -3.57 18.08 -25.76
N ASN A 432 -3.84 17.22 -24.77
CA ASN A 432 -4.67 16.04 -25.02
C ASN A 432 -6.15 16.44 -25.05
N GLU A 433 -6.78 16.32 -26.20
CA GLU A 433 -8.22 16.54 -26.39
C GLU A 433 -9.03 15.25 -26.22
N GLU A 434 -8.37 14.09 -26.34
CA GLU A 434 -8.99 12.75 -26.31
C GLU A 434 -8.97 12.12 -24.91
N LYS A 435 -9.46 12.85 -23.89
CA LYS A 435 -9.51 12.35 -22.50
C LYS A 435 -10.38 11.09 -22.33
N VAL A 436 -11.30 10.86 -23.27
CA VAL A 436 -12.15 9.67 -23.28
C VAL A 436 -11.33 8.39 -23.42
N LEU A 437 -10.21 8.41 -24.16
CA LEU A 437 -9.33 7.26 -24.30
C LEU A 437 -8.70 6.88 -22.96
N ILE A 438 -8.14 7.86 -22.26
CA ILE A 438 -7.54 7.63 -20.92
C ILE A 438 -8.58 7.03 -19.97
N ALA A 439 -9.78 7.62 -19.92
CA ALA A 439 -10.84 7.14 -19.02
C ALA A 439 -11.32 5.74 -19.37
N GLN A 440 -11.32 5.36 -20.65
CA GLN A 440 -11.66 4.01 -21.12
C GLN A 440 -10.55 3.02 -20.76
N ASP A 441 -9.30 3.38 -20.99
CA ASP A 441 -8.15 2.50 -20.74
C ASP A 441 -7.98 2.22 -19.24
N VAL A 442 -8.23 3.21 -18.37
CA VAL A 442 -8.28 2.99 -16.91
C VAL A 442 -9.30 1.92 -16.54
N LYS A 443 -10.53 2.00 -17.11
CA LYS A 443 -11.57 0.98 -16.86
C LYS A 443 -11.14 -0.39 -17.38
N GLU A 444 -10.48 -0.43 -18.53
CA GLU A 444 -10.01 -1.68 -19.11
C GLU A 444 -8.91 -2.31 -18.23
N VAL A 445 -7.94 -1.55 -17.74
CA VAL A 445 -6.95 -2.01 -16.77
C VAL A 445 -7.63 -2.58 -15.53
N ASN A 446 -8.60 -1.86 -14.95
CA ASN A 446 -9.34 -2.32 -13.78
C ASN A 446 -10.05 -3.65 -14.02
N GLN A 447 -10.69 -3.82 -15.19
CA GLN A 447 -11.38 -5.06 -15.55
C GLN A 447 -10.41 -6.22 -15.82
N ILE A 448 -9.31 -5.98 -16.51
CA ILE A 448 -8.26 -6.98 -16.77
C ILE A 448 -7.72 -7.49 -15.43
N MET A 449 -7.33 -6.58 -14.54
CA MET A 449 -6.73 -6.94 -13.26
C MET A 449 -7.71 -7.68 -12.36
N SER A 450 -8.95 -7.23 -12.24
CA SER A 450 -9.95 -7.88 -11.38
C SER A 450 -10.38 -9.24 -11.93
N THR A 451 -10.52 -9.38 -13.25
CA THR A 451 -11.03 -10.61 -13.86
C THR A 451 -9.96 -11.69 -13.99
N TYR A 452 -8.74 -11.30 -14.38
CA TYR A 452 -7.68 -12.26 -14.73
C TYR A 452 -6.58 -12.37 -13.68
N VAL A 453 -6.31 -11.33 -12.89
CA VAL A 453 -5.18 -11.21 -11.95
C VAL A 453 -5.65 -11.01 -10.50
N GLY A 454 -6.89 -11.42 -10.21
CA GLY A 454 -7.51 -11.28 -8.89
C GLY A 454 -7.05 -12.36 -7.89
N ILE A 455 -7.98 -12.78 -7.03
CA ILE A 455 -7.72 -13.68 -5.89
C ILE A 455 -7.35 -15.09 -6.35
N VAL A 456 -8.10 -15.64 -7.32
CA VAL A 456 -7.88 -16.98 -7.90
C VAL A 456 -7.37 -16.82 -9.33
N ARG A 457 -6.18 -17.30 -9.58
CA ARG A 457 -5.43 -17.14 -10.85
C ARG A 457 -5.31 -18.46 -11.62
N SER A 458 -4.96 -18.36 -12.89
CA SER A 458 -4.51 -19.48 -13.73
C SER A 458 -3.56 -18.96 -14.80
N ASP A 459 -2.67 -19.84 -15.30
CA ASP A 459 -1.76 -19.49 -16.39
C ASP A 459 -2.52 -18.93 -17.59
N LEU A 460 -3.65 -19.54 -17.98
CA LEU A 460 -4.49 -19.05 -19.08
C LEU A 460 -4.99 -17.61 -18.87
N ARG A 461 -5.48 -17.30 -17.65
CA ARG A 461 -5.97 -15.95 -17.34
C ARG A 461 -4.83 -14.94 -17.30
N LEU A 462 -3.72 -15.31 -16.69
CA LEU A 462 -2.54 -14.44 -16.59
C LEU A 462 -1.93 -14.13 -17.97
N HIS A 463 -1.87 -15.09 -18.89
CA HIS A 463 -1.43 -14.84 -20.29
C HIS A 463 -2.37 -13.88 -21.02
N ARG A 464 -3.70 -14.03 -20.85
CA ARG A 464 -4.66 -13.09 -21.42
C ARG A 464 -4.52 -11.67 -20.85
N ALA A 465 -4.24 -11.55 -19.56
CA ALA A 465 -3.95 -10.24 -18.95
C ALA A 465 -2.69 -9.63 -19.54
N TRP A 466 -1.63 -10.42 -19.66
CA TRP A 466 -0.36 -9.99 -20.22
C TRP A 466 -0.52 -9.40 -21.62
N GLU A 467 -1.15 -10.15 -22.55
CA GLU A 467 -1.34 -9.72 -23.94
C GLU A 467 -2.14 -8.40 -24.04
N ARG A 468 -3.18 -8.23 -23.20
CA ARG A 468 -3.99 -7.01 -23.19
C ARG A 468 -3.23 -5.81 -22.59
N LEU A 469 -2.52 -6.03 -21.49
CA LEU A 469 -1.72 -4.97 -20.86
C LEU A 469 -0.56 -4.53 -21.75
N ASP A 470 0.01 -5.42 -22.58
CA ASP A 470 1.06 -5.09 -23.55
C ASP A 470 0.53 -4.17 -24.65
N LEU A 471 -0.67 -4.44 -25.18
CA LEU A 471 -1.35 -3.56 -26.14
C LEU A 471 -1.61 -2.17 -25.54
N LEU A 472 -2.22 -2.11 -24.35
CA LEU A 472 -2.48 -0.85 -23.64
C LEU A 472 -1.19 -0.08 -23.35
N TYR A 473 -0.10 -0.78 -23.06
CA TYR A 473 1.22 -0.17 -22.86
C TYR A 473 1.70 0.53 -24.12
N GLU A 474 1.65 -0.12 -25.29
CA GLU A 474 2.07 0.48 -26.55
C GLU A 474 1.24 1.72 -26.91
N GLU A 475 -0.07 1.62 -26.80
CA GLU A 475 -0.99 2.73 -27.08
C GLU A 475 -0.76 3.92 -26.14
N THR A 476 -0.63 3.66 -24.84
CA THR A 476 -0.40 4.70 -23.83
C THR A 476 0.97 5.36 -23.98
N GLU A 477 2.04 4.61 -24.27
CA GLU A 477 3.37 5.18 -24.52
C GLU A 477 3.40 6.04 -25.80
N HIS A 478 2.66 5.64 -26.85
CA HIS A 478 2.49 6.46 -28.05
C HIS A 478 1.76 7.76 -27.74
N LEU A 479 0.68 7.71 -26.97
CA LEU A 479 -0.09 8.88 -26.55
C LEU A 479 0.77 9.80 -25.67
N PHE A 480 1.42 9.26 -24.64
CA PHE A 480 2.26 10.00 -23.69
C PHE A 480 3.36 10.82 -24.38
N LYS A 481 3.99 10.27 -25.42
CA LYS A 481 5.05 10.96 -26.18
C LYS A 481 4.54 12.13 -27.03
N ARG A 482 3.23 12.21 -27.30
CA ARG A 482 2.63 13.19 -28.20
C ARG A 482 1.90 14.30 -27.46
N VAL A 483 1.57 14.08 -26.19
CA VAL A 483 0.78 15.02 -25.39
C VAL A 483 1.59 15.62 -24.26
N LYS A 484 1.21 16.82 -23.81
CA LYS A 484 1.74 17.39 -22.57
C LYS A 484 1.34 16.48 -21.40
N PRO A 485 2.27 16.16 -20.50
CA PRO A 485 1.96 15.34 -19.35
C PRO A 485 0.83 15.97 -18.53
N THR A 486 -0.19 15.16 -18.26
CA THR A 486 -1.23 15.43 -17.27
C THR A 486 -1.21 14.31 -16.23
N ARG A 487 -1.80 14.55 -15.08
CA ARG A 487 -1.88 13.54 -14.03
C ARG A 487 -2.51 12.24 -14.56
N ASP A 488 -3.65 12.34 -15.25
CA ASP A 488 -4.45 11.20 -15.71
C ASP A 488 -3.65 10.25 -16.60
N ILE A 489 -2.87 10.78 -17.58
CA ILE A 489 -2.08 9.92 -18.47
C ILE A 489 -0.86 9.33 -17.76
N CYS A 490 -0.29 10.05 -16.80
CA CYS A 490 0.81 9.53 -15.98
C CYS A 490 0.33 8.39 -15.07
N GLU A 491 -0.83 8.56 -14.41
CA GLU A 491 -1.46 7.52 -13.58
C GLU A 491 -1.79 6.27 -14.42
N LEU A 492 -2.44 6.44 -15.59
CA LEU A 492 -2.72 5.31 -16.49
C LEU A 492 -1.44 4.56 -16.87
N ARG A 493 -0.39 5.28 -17.26
CA ARG A 493 0.92 4.71 -17.59
C ARG A 493 1.51 3.91 -16.43
N ASN A 494 1.37 4.41 -15.20
CA ASN A 494 1.83 3.75 -13.98
C ASN A 494 1.01 2.50 -13.68
N MET A 495 -0.33 2.58 -13.76
CA MET A 495 -1.24 1.46 -13.55
C MET A 495 -0.93 0.29 -14.50
N ILE A 496 -0.68 0.56 -15.78
CA ILE A 496 -0.33 -0.46 -16.78
C ILE A 496 1.00 -1.12 -16.43
N ASN A 497 2.03 -0.33 -16.08
CA ASN A 497 3.33 -0.86 -15.66
C ASN A 497 3.22 -1.78 -14.43
N VAL A 498 2.46 -1.38 -13.44
CA VAL A 498 2.23 -2.16 -12.21
C VAL A 498 1.41 -3.41 -12.49
N GLY A 499 0.34 -3.29 -13.28
CA GLY A 499 -0.46 -4.43 -13.72
C GLY A 499 0.38 -5.48 -14.46
N TYR A 500 1.26 -5.03 -15.35
CA TYR A 500 2.24 -5.88 -16.03
C TYR A 500 3.18 -6.58 -15.06
N LEU A 501 3.73 -5.86 -14.06
CA LEU A 501 4.64 -6.43 -13.05
C LEU A 501 3.97 -7.51 -12.21
N ILE A 502 2.75 -7.25 -11.73
CA ILE A 502 1.96 -8.22 -10.96
C ILE A 502 1.70 -9.48 -11.81
N THR A 503 1.23 -9.29 -13.04
CA THR A 503 0.90 -10.40 -13.96
C THR A 503 2.13 -11.23 -14.28
N ARG A 504 3.24 -10.57 -14.58
CA ARG A 504 4.51 -11.24 -14.91
C ARG A 504 5.04 -12.07 -13.74
N GLN A 505 5.15 -11.48 -12.54
CA GLN A 505 5.67 -12.19 -11.37
C GLN A 505 4.73 -13.31 -10.94
N ALA A 506 3.40 -13.13 -11.11
CA ALA A 506 2.44 -14.20 -10.92
C ALA A 506 2.64 -15.37 -11.90
N LEU A 507 2.96 -15.09 -13.18
CA LEU A 507 3.30 -16.12 -14.18
C LEU A 507 4.62 -16.84 -13.88
N GLU A 508 5.61 -16.12 -13.35
CA GLU A 508 6.91 -16.67 -12.99
C GLU A 508 6.82 -17.63 -11.78
N ARG A 509 5.88 -17.42 -10.86
CA ARG A 509 5.68 -18.23 -9.65
C ARG A 509 4.82 -19.48 -9.93
N LYS A 510 5.44 -20.62 -10.10
CA LYS A 510 4.77 -21.91 -10.39
C LYS A 510 4.45 -22.70 -9.11
N GLU A 511 3.84 -22.02 -8.14
CA GLU A 511 3.38 -22.58 -6.87
C GLU A 511 2.27 -21.71 -6.29
N SER A 512 1.44 -22.26 -5.39
CA SER A 512 0.54 -21.46 -4.56
C SER A 512 1.19 -21.22 -3.19
N ARG A 513 1.42 -19.94 -2.85
CA ARG A 513 2.05 -19.48 -1.61
C ARG A 513 1.40 -18.18 -1.16
N GLY A 514 1.06 -18.07 0.11
CA GLY A 514 0.46 -16.85 0.68
C GLY A 514 -0.73 -16.35 -0.14
N LEU A 515 -0.67 -15.09 -0.56
CA LEU A 515 -1.71 -14.42 -1.36
C LEU A 515 -1.73 -14.87 -2.83
N HIS A 516 -0.64 -15.45 -3.35
CA HIS A 516 -0.63 -15.97 -4.70
C HIS A 516 -1.21 -17.38 -4.74
N TYR A 517 -2.46 -17.49 -5.19
CA TYR A 517 -3.14 -18.76 -5.41
C TYR A 517 -3.45 -18.99 -6.88
N THR A 518 -3.03 -20.12 -7.42
CA THR A 518 -3.30 -20.53 -8.80
C THR A 518 -3.88 -21.93 -8.88
N ILE A 519 -4.91 -22.12 -9.71
CA ILE A 519 -5.55 -23.42 -9.90
C ILE A 519 -4.65 -24.43 -10.63
N ASP A 520 -3.64 -23.93 -11.37
CA ASP A 520 -2.70 -24.81 -12.10
C ASP A 520 -1.65 -25.43 -11.18
N TYR A 521 -1.34 -24.75 -10.05
CA TYR A 521 -0.37 -25.19 -9.05
C TYR A 521 -0.96 -25.13 -7.63
N PRO A 522 -2.05 -25.87 -7.33
CA PRO A 522 -2.84 -25.67 -6.10
C PRO A 522 -2.15 -26.18 -4.83
N LYS A 523 -1.08 -26.98 -4.95
CA LYS A 523 -0.37 -27.54 -3.80
C LYS A 523 0.62 -26.53 -3.24
N HIS A 524 0.57 -26.34 -1.92
CA HIS A 524 1.55 -25.55 -1.19
C HIS A 524 2.95 -26.16 -1.31
N ALA A 525 3.99 -25.33 -1.45
CA ALA A 525 5.37 -25.84 -1.60
C ALA A 525 5.86 -26.64 -0.39
N LEU A 526 5.37 -26.35 0.81
CA LEU A 526 5.69 -27.09 2.04
C LEU A 526 5.08 -28.49 2.07
N ASP A 527 3.95 -28.72 1.39
CA ASP A 527 3.31 -30.05 1.31
C ASP A 527 4.16 -31.06 0.54
N LYS A 528 5.08 -30.60 -0.31
CA LYS A 528 6.01 -31.47 -1.05
C LYS A 528 7.16 -32.00 -0.18
N LYS A 529 7.59 -31.25 0.85
CA LYS A 529 8.69 -31.65 1.74
C LYS A 529 8.31 -32.75 2.74
N ASN A 530 7.02 -32.89 3.05
CA ASN A 530 6.53 -33.92 3.98
C ASN A 530 6.24 -35.27 3.31
N LYS A 531 6.54 -35.44 2.01
CA LYS A 531 6.34 -36.68 1.23
C LYS A 531 7.62 -37.24 0.61
N SER A 532 8.79 -36.71 0.95
CA SER A 532 10.10 -37.24 0.51
C SER A 532 10.89 -37.88 1.66
#